data_3e8e19fe0a7f61ee3b22b234d0cce69c
#
_entry.id   3e8e19fe0a7f61ee3b22b234d0cce69c
#
_cell.length_a   1.000
_cell.length_b   1.000
_cell.length_c   1.000
_cell.angle_alpha   90.00
_cell.angle_beta   90.00
_cell.angle_gamma   90.00
#
_symmetry.space_group_name_H-M   'P 1'
#
loop_
_entity.id
_entity.type
_entity.pdbx_description
1 polymer ?
#
loop_
_entity_poly.entity_id
_entity_poly.type
_entity_poly.pdbx_seq_one_letter_code
_entity_poly.pdbx_strand_id
1 'polypeptide(L)'
;YAEGTFSNMVFSGETLSVTSEIIGLKQNSNGKTGIVYVKTKGQNSTGETILEYKRWVMVKKRFVGVEETPSNIPHLKTSLDGSELNVPEQLDFTKYDSNAAGSKKSFIDYQVGELIDHIDGNTICEADHLFATRLWQNNSKVHFDINAREDKKRLIYGGHIISLVRALSFNGLENAQLIVGINGGTHANPTFAEDTIYCWSEVLEKIDLNVRNIAALRLRSVGTKEKNHSMKVKSDDGRYLPTTVLDFDYWVLVPREL
;
A
#
# COMPACT_ATOMS: atom_id res chain seq x y z
N TYR A 1 -7.30 -1.03 2.78
CA TYR A 1 -7.44 -0.45 1.43
C TYR A 1 -8.09 -1.46 0.50
N ALA A 2 -8.84 -0.97 -0.49
CA ALA A 2 -9.42 -1.77 -1.56
C ALA A 2 -9.66 -0.91 -2.80
N GLU A 3 -9.71 -1.56 -3.97
CA GLU A 3 -10.05 -0.94 -5.25
C GLU A 3 -9.26 0.35 -5.56
N GLY A 4 -7.96 0.36 -5.19
CA GLY A 4 -7.09 1.49 -5.48
C GLY A 4 -6.63 1.46 -6.93
N THR A 5 -6.80 2.57 -7.66
CA THR A 5 -6.34 2.71 -9.04
C THR A 5 -5.54 4.00 -9.20
N PHE A 6 -4.37 3.89 -9.84
CA PHE A 6 -3.59 5.04 -10.28
C PHE A 6 -3.85 5.25 -11.76
N SER A 7 -4.54 6.35 -12.11
CA SER A 7 -5.05 6.56 -13.46
C SER A 7 -4.11 7.37 -14.34
N ASN A 8 -3.35 8.29 -13.75
CA ASN A 8 -2.43 9.17 -14.47
C ASN A 8 -1.15 9.40 -13.68
N MET A 9 -0.11 9.84 -14.37
CA MET A 9 1.16 10.25 -13.76
C MET A 9 1.04 11.64 -13.14
N VAL A 10 1.91 11.91 -12.17
CA VAL A 10 2.07 13.22 -11.55
C VAL A 10 3.43 13.77 -11.92
N PHE A 11 3.46 15.00 -12.38
CA PHE A 11 4.68 15.68 -12.80
C PHE A 11 5.07 16.80 -11.83
N SER A 12 6.35 17.16 -11.85
CA SER A 12 6.86 18.25 -11.04
C SER A 12 6.15 19.56 -11.37
N GLY A 13 5.70 20.28 -10.35
CA GLY A 13 4.94 21.54 -10.49
C GLY A 13 3.42 21.37 -10.44
N GLU A 14 2.90 20.16 -10.49
CA GLU A 14 1.46 19.93 -10.35
C GLU A 14 0.99 20.08 -8.89
N THR A 15 -0.21 20.62 -8.74
CA THR A 15 -0.92 20.68 -7.46
C THR A 15 -1.97 19.58 -7.41
N LEU A 16 -1.95 18.80 -6.34
CA LEU A 16 -2.94 17.75 -6.10
C LEU A 16 -4.00 18.23 -5.13
N SER A 17 -5.25 17.95 -5.46
CA SER A 17 -6.40 18.12 -4.56
C SER A 17 -7.03 16.77 -4.26
N VAL A 18 -7.62 16.65 -3.07
CA VAL A 18 -8.21 15.38 -2.59
C VAL A 18 -9.62 15.63 -2.09
N THR A 19 -10.55 14.80 -2.54
CA THR A 19 -11.90 14.72 -2.01
C THR A 19 -12.15 13.36 -1.39
N SER A 20 -12.96 13.33 -0.33
CA SER A 20 -13.32 12.09 0.36
C SER A 20 -14.83 12.05 0.61
N GLU A 21 -15.43 10.91 0.28
CA GLU A 21 -16.85 10.63 0.45
C GLU A 21 -17.03 9.48 1.45
N ILE A 22 -17.95 9.61 2.41
CA ILE A 22 -18.32 8.51 3.30
C ILE A 22 -19.27 7.59 2.54
N ILE A 23 -18.85 6.36 2.31
CA ILE A 23 -19.59 5.33 1.55
C ILE A 23 -20.22 4.25 2.44
N GLY A 24 -19.91 4.27 3.73
CA GLY A 24 -20.51 3.31 4.66
C GLY A 24 -20.07 3.52 6.09
N LEU A 25 -20.84 2.95 7.00
CA LEU A 25 -20.64 2.99 8.44
C LEU A 25 -20.90 1.61 9.05
N LYS A 26 -20.12 1.25 10.06
CA LYS A 26 -20.32 0.05 10.88
C LYS A 26 -20.09 0.37 12.34
N GLN A 27 -21.03 0.03 13.19
CA GLN A 27 -20.83 0.11 14.64
C GLN A 27 -20.07 -1.12 15.14
N ASN A 28 -19.08 -0.93 16.00
CA ASN A 28 -18.40 -2.03 16.66
C ASN A 28 -19.18 -2.50 17.89
N SER A 29 -19.07 -3.79 18.21
CA SER A 29 -19.77 -4.43 19.35
C SER A 29 -19.42 -3.83 20.71
N ASN A 30 -18.27 -3.14 20.82
CA ASN A 30 -17.89 -2.45 22.08
C ASN A 30 -18.72 -1.19 22.40
N GLY A 31 -19.60 -0.75 21.49
CA GLY A 31 -20.42 0.46 21.63
C GLY A 31 -19.66 1.79 21.66
N LYS A 32 -18.33 1.79 21.72
CA LYS A 32 -17.48 2.98 21.89
C LYS A 32 -16.81 3.43 20.59
N THR A 33 -16.70 2.55 19.62
CA THR A 33 -16.04 2.80 18.34
C THR A 33 -16.92 2.38 17.18
N GLY A 34 -16.58 2.87 15.99
CA GLY A 34 -17.18 2.45 14.73
C GLY A 34 -16.16 2.45 13.62
N ILE A 35 -16.52 1.89 12.48
CA ILE A 35 -15.75 1.91 11.26
C ILE A 35 -16.44 2.84 10.26
N VAL A 36 -15.66 3.75 9.68
CA VAL A 36 -16.11 4.64 8.60
C VAL A 36 -15.42 4.18 7.32
N TYR A 37 -16.21 3.84 6.31
CA TYR A 37 -15.74 3.51 4.97
C TYR A 37 -15.73 4.79 4.13
N VAL A 38 -14.61 5.03 3.46
CA VAL A 38 -14.38 6.28 2.73
C VAL A 38 -13.85 5.95 1.34
N LYS A 39 -14.45 6.56 0.33
CA LYS A 39 -13.91 6.64 -1.02
C LYS A 39 -13.12 7.94 -1.13
N THR A 40 -11.88 7.85 -1.55
CA THR A 40 -10.99 9.01 -1.73
C THR A 40 -10.57 9.12 -3.18
N LYS A 41 -10.65 10.34 -3.73
CA LYS A 41 -10.25 10.67 -5.09
C LYS A 41 -9.24 11.81 -5.05
N GLY A 42 -8.07 11.58 -5.66
CA GLY A 42 -7.04 12.58 -5.89
C GLY A 42 -7.08 13.06 -7.35
N GLN A 43 -6.98 14.37 -7.55
CA GLN A 43 -6.99 15.02 -8.87
C GLN A 43 -5.86 16.02 -8.95
N ASN A 44 -5.33 16.21 -10.17
CA ASN A 44 -4.37 17.28 -10.47
C ASN A 44 -5.07 18.62 -10.69
N SER A 45 -4.31 19.66 -10.99
CA SER A 45 -4.81 21.03 -11.22
C SER A 45 -5.71 21.17 -12.45
N THR A 46 -5.67 20.23 -13.40
CA THR A 46 -6.54 20.19 -14.58
C THR A 46 -7.83 19.41 -14.34
N GLY A 47 -8.00 18.81 -13.13
CA GLY A 47 -9.18 18.04 -12.77
C GLY A 47 -9.12 16.57 -13.20
N GLU A 48 -7.99 16.10 -13.73
CA GLU A 48 -7.78 14.71 -14.09
C GLU A 48 -7.61 13.85 -12.82
N THR A 49 -8.24 12.68 -12.82
CA THR A 49 -8.09 11.73 -11.72
C THR A 49 -6.72 11.08 -11.78
N ILE A 50 -5.96 11.21 -10.68
CA ILE A 50 -4.64 10.61 -10.51
C ILE A 50 -4.75 9.30 -9.72
N LEU A 51 -5.55 9.32 -8.65
CA LEU A 51 -5.71 8.20 -7.74
C LEU A 51 -7.15 8.13 -7.25
N GLU A 52 -7.71 6.93 -7.24
CA GLU A 52 -8.96 6.66 -6.53
C GLU A 52 -8.80 5.39 -5.70
N TYR A 53 -9.29 5.37 -4.44
CA TYR A 53 -9.25 4.19 -3.60
C TYR A 53 -10.34 4.22 -2.54
N LYS A 54 -10.66 3.05 -2.01
CA LYS A 54 -11.53 2.88 -0.85
C LYS A 54 -10.68 2.45 0.36
N ARG A 55 -11.02 3.00 1.52
CA ARG A 55 -10.40 2.64 2.79
C ARG A 55 -11.40 2.66 3.91
N TRP A 56 -11.04 2.08 5.03
CA TRP A 56 -11.85 2.16 6.25
C TRP A 56 -10.95 2.44 7.45
N VAL A 57 -11.50 3.22 8.37
CA VAL A 57 -10.80 3.63 9.58
C VAL A 57 -11.68 3.43 10.79
N MET A 58 -11.08 3.00 11.89
CA MET A 58 -11.76 2.93 13.17
C MET A 58 -11.75 4.30 13.83
N VAL A 59 -12.91 4.77 14.25
CA VAL A 59 -13.09 6.06 14.93
C VAL A 59 -13.75 5.88 16.29
N LYS A 60 -13.39 6.72 17.26
CA LYS A 60 -14.11 6.80 18.53
C LYS A 60 -15.44 7.52 18.31
N LYS A 61 -16.51 7.03 18.92
CA LYS A 61 -17.79 7.74 18.94
C LYS A 61 -17.67 9.01 19.78
N ARG A 62 -18.29 10.08 19.32
CA ARG A 62 -18.39 11.34 20.09
C ARG A 62 -19.30 11.18 21.31
N PHE A 63 -20.39 10.45 21.13
CA PHE A 63 -21.40 10.17 22.18
C PHE A 63 -21.59 8.66 22.28
N VAL A 64 -21.56 8.15 23.51
CA VAL A 64 -21.82 6.74 23.84
C VAL A 64 -23.28 6.65 24.30
N GLY A 65 -24.03 5.66 23.81
CA GLY A 65 -25.43 5.45 24.23
C GLY A 65 -26.50 6.21 23.41
N VAL A 66 -26.11 6.88 22.32
CA VAL A 66 -27.06 7.43 21.34
C VAL A 66 -27.52 6.31 20.40
N GLU A 67 -28.76 6.43 19.87
CA GLU A 67 -29.38 5.49 18.93
C GLU A 67 -28.39 4.91 17.91
N GLU A 68 -28.52 3.60 17.68
CA GLU A 68 -27.65 2.89 16.76
C GLU A 68 -27.83 3.44 15.34
N THR A 69 -26.75 4.00 14.79
CA THR A 69 -26.72 4.29 13.35
C THR A 69 -26.76 2.95 12.61
N PRO A 70 -27.71 2.73 11.68
CA PRO A 70 -27.74 1.50 10.90
C PRO A 70 -26.40 1.24 10.23
N SER A 71 -25.91 0.01 10.35
CA SER A 71 -24.68 -0.39 9.66
C SER A 71 -24.96 -0.49 8.16
N ASN A 72 -24.17 0.23 7.37
CA ASN A 72 -24.13 0.13 5.92
C ASN A 72 -22.70 -0.18 5.51
N ILE A 73 -22.43 -1.46 5.21
CA ILE A 73 -21.11 -1.93 4.81
C ILE A 73 -21.09 -2.01 3.30
N PRO A 74 -20.24 -1.23 2.61
CA PRO A 74 -20.15 -1.29 1.16
C PRO A 74 -19.60 -2.64 0.69
N HIS A 75 -20.10 -3.12 -0.43
CA HIS A 75 -19.48 -4.25 -1.12
C HIS A 75 -18.17 -3.77 -1.76
N LEU A 76 -17.08 -4.44 -1.47
CA LEU A 76 -15.75 -4.14 -1.99
C LEU A 76 -15.24 -5.32 -2.81
N LYS A 77 -14.65 -5.05 -3.98
CA LYS A 77 -13.96 -6.08 -4.76
C LYS A 77 -12.73 -6.57 -3.97
N THR A 78 -12.45 -7.85 -4.05
CA THR A 78 -11.25 -8.45 -3.42
C THR A 78 -9.98 -8.21 -4.23
N SER A 79 -10.12 -8.00 -5.55
CA SER A 79 -9.03 -7.67 -6.46
C SER A 79 -9.53 -6.88 -7.65
N LEU A 80 -8.65 -6.10 -8.24
CA LEU A 80 -8.83 -5.49 -9.57
C LEU A 80 -8.60 -6.56 -10.62
N ASP A 81 -9.35 -6.49 -11.72
CA ASP A 81 -9.07 -7.29 -12.91
C ASP A 81 -7.81 -6.75 -13.60
N GLY A 82 -6.83 -7.62 -13.84
CA GLY A 82 -5.61 -7.24 -14.53
C GLY A 82 -5.81 -6.70 -15.94
N SER A 83 -6.91 -7.12 -16.61
CA SER A 83 -7.27 -6.62 -17.95
C SER A 83 -7.86 -5.20 -17.94
N GLU A 84 -8.29 -4.70 -16.77
CA GLU A 84 -8.86 -3.37 -16.57
C GLU A 84 -7.81 -2.37 -16.03
N LEU A 85 -6.53 -2.78 -15.90
CA LEU A 85 -5.48 -1.91 -15.41
C LEU A 85 -5.23 -0.74 -16.37
N ASN A 86 -5.16 0.45 -15.81
CA ASN A 86 -4.84 1.64 -16.58
C ASN A 86 -3.34 1.77 -16.80
N VAL A 87 -2.92 1.93 -18.06
CA VAL A 87 -1.53 2.26 -18.40
C VAL A 87 -1.50 3.74 -18.80
N PRO A 88 -0.81 4.61 -18.05
CA PRO A 88 -0.69 6.01 -18.41
C PRO A 88 -0.16 6.19 -19.85
N GLU A 89 -0.76 7.10 -20.60
CA GLU A 89 -0.42 7.30 -22.03
C GLU A 89 1.05 7.70 -22.24
N GLN A 90 1.61 8.42 -21.26
CA GLN A 90 2.99 8.90 -21.28
C GLN A 90 4.02 7.82 -20.99
N LEU A 91 3.59 6.64 -20.47
CA LEU A 91 4.49 5.56 -20.11
C LEU A 91 4.79 4.68 -21.33
N ASP A 92 6.08 4.51 -21.64
CA ASP A 92 6.56 3.69 -22.73
C ASP A 92 7.86 2.99 -22.35
N PHE A 93 7.89 1.66 -22.41
CA PHE A 93 9.05 0.84 -22.11
C PHE A 93 9.75 0.28 -23.36
N THR A 94 9.40 0.72 -24.59
CA THR A 94 10.09 0.28 -25.82
C THR A 94 11.56 0.65 -25.86
N LYS A 95 11.97 1.68 -25.11
CA LYS A 95 13.35 2.16 -24.97
C LYS A 95 13.85 2.05 -23.51
N TYR A 96 13.32 1.11 -22.75
CA TYR A 96 13.73 0.94 -21.36
C TYR A 96 15.18 0.53 -21.24
N ASP A 97 15.96 1.25 -20.44
CA ASP A 97 17.39 0.95 -20.20
C ASP A 97 17.55 0.04 -18.98
N SER A 98 17.59 -1.26 -19.24
CA SER A 98 17.81 -2.27 -18.20
C SER A 98 19.20 -2.20 -17.56
N ASN A 99 20.21 -1.64 -18.27
CA ASN A 99 21.53 -1.47 -17.68
C ASN A 99 21.51 -0.39 -16.60
N ALA A 100 20.75 0.68 -16.80
CA ALA A 100 20.59 1.72 -15.79
C ALA A 100 19.84 1.20 -14.53
N ALA A 101 18.91 0.27 -14.69
CA ALA A 101 18.22 -0.38 -13.58
C ALA A 101 19.08 -1.42 -12.84
N GLY A 102 20.17 -1.91 -13.47
CA GLY A 102 21.07 -2.88 -12.88
C GLY A 102 20.54 -4.33 -12.86
N SER A 103 19.41 -4.59 -13.51
CA SER A 103 18.82 -5.92 -13.60
C SER A 103 18.38 -6.25 -15.02
N LYS A 104 18.53 -7.52 -15.39
CA LYS A 104 18.06 -8.06 -16.66
C LYS A 104 16.76 -8.85 -16.52
N LYS A 105 16.12 -8.86 -15.34
CA LYS A 105 14.89 -9.58 -15.09
C LYS A 105 13.70 -8.75 -15.57
N SER A 106 12.91 -9.31 -16.50
CA SER A 106 11.72 -8.70 -17.08
C SER A 106 10.46 -9.53 -16.77
N PHE A 107 9.31 -9.13 -17.28
CA PHE A 107 8.05 -9.85 -17.08
C PHE A 107 8.15 -11.35 -17.44
N ILE A 108 8.85 -11.69 -18.51
CA ILE A 108 8.96 -13.10 -18.97
C ILE A 108 9.70 -13.97 -17.96
N ASP A 109 10.59 -13.41 -17.15
CA ASP A 109 11.46 -14.16 -16.22
C ASP A 109 10.77 -14.49 -14.89
N TYR A 110 9.73 -13.76 -14.50
CA TYR A 110 8.98 -14.03 -13.27
C TYR A 110 8.05 -15.22 -13.45
N GLN A 111 7.83 -15.98 -12.37
CA GLN A 111 6.87 -17.10 -12.33
C GLN A 111 5.76 -16.83 -11.32
N VAL A 112 4.53 -17.20 -11.63
CA VAL A 112 3.43 -17.18 -10.64
C VAL A 112 3.75 -18.16 -9.52
N GLY A 113 3.59 -17.72 -8.28
CA GLY A 113 3.98 -18.44 -7.07
C GLY A 113 5.46 -18.27 -6.69
N GLU A 114 6.25 -17.52 -7.47
CA GLU A 114 7.63 -17.20 -7.11
C GLU A 114 7.66 -16.36 -5.83
N LEU A 115 8.50 -16.80 -4.88
CA LEU A 115 8.78 -16.08 -3.64
C LEU A 115 10.15 -15.40 -3.75
N ILE A 116 10.18 -14.10 -3.46
CA ILE A 116 11.37 -13.26 -3.59
C ILE A 116 11.69 -12.71 -2.20
N ASP A 117 12.81 -13.14 -1.61
CA ASP A 117 13.39 -12.53 -0.42
C ASP A 117 14.21 -11.29 -0.83
N HIS A 118 13.84 -10.13 -0.29
CA HIS A 118 14.52 -8.87 -0.60
C HIS A 118 15.77 -8.62 0.25
N ILE A 119 16.16 -9.59 1.07
CA ILE A 119 17.44 -9.73 1.79
C ILE A 119 17.65 -8.65 2.85
N ASP A 120 17.61 -7.38 2.49
CA ASP A 120 17.96 -6.25 3.35
C ASP A 120 16.84 -5.89 4.30
N GLY A 121 17.24 -5.31 5.44
CA GLY A 121 16.33 -4.69 6.41
C GLY A 121 16.67 -3.22 6.60
N ASN A 122 15.67 -2.44 7.00
CA ASN A 122 15.85 -1.03 7.33
C ASN A 122 15.26 -0.74 8.71
N THR A 123 16.09 -0.18 9.61
CA THR A 123 15.66 0.26 10.93
C THR A 123 15.05 1.65 10.82
N ILE A 124 13.83 1.82 11.30
CA ILE A 124 13.08 3.08 11.20
C ILE A 124 13.68 4.10 12.15
N CYS A 125 14.14 5.23 11.59
CA CYS A 125 14.55 6.39 12.35
C CYS A 125 13.33 7.25 12.72
N GLU A 126 13.28 7.75 13.95
CA GLU A 126 12.23 8.66 14.42
C GLU A 126 12.14 9.93 13.57
N ALA A 127 13.28 10.48 13.14
CA ALA A 127 13.33 11.68 12.33
C ALA A 127 12.70 11.47 10.95
N ASP A 128 13.00 10.35 10.30
CA ASP A 128 12.47 10.02 8.96
C ASP A 128 10.95 9.86 9.00
N HIS A 129 10.45 9.17 10.01
CA HIS A 129 9.02 9.03 10.22
C HIS A 129 8.32 10.37 10.44
N LEU A 130 8.85 11.23 11.31
CA LEU A 130 8.28 12.54 11.56
C LEU A 130 8.33 13.43 10.32
N PHE A 131 9.44 13.39 9.57
CA PHE A 131 9.56 14.11 8.31
C PHE A 131 8.49 13.68 7.30
N ALA A 132 8.34 12.36 7.07
CA ALA A 132 7.32 11.81 6.19
C ALA A 132 5.89 12.20 6.63
N THR A 133 5.61 12.11 7.94
CA THR A 133 4.29 12.48 8.50
C THR A 133 3.94 13.93 8.21
N ARG A 134 4.91 14.85 8.33
CA ARG A 134 4.73 16.28 8.10
C ARG A 134 4.66 16.63 6.62
N LEU A 135 5.52 16.02 5.80
CA LEU A 135 5.56 16.23 4.35
C LEU A 135 4.22 15.85 3.70
N TRP A 136 3.65 14.74 4.10
CA TRP A 136 2.37 14.25 3.58
C TRP A 136 1.15 14.79 4.33
N GLN A 137 1.35 15.75 5.24
CA GLN A 137 0.30 16.43 5.99
C GLN A 137 -0.64 15.46 6.73
N ASN A 138 -0.11 14.35 7.25
CA ASN A 138 -0.90 13.43 8.05
C ASN A 138 -1.31 14.13 9.37
N ASN A 139 -2.60 14.28 9.60
CA ASN A 139 -3.15 15.01 10.75
C ASN A 139 -3.59 14.09 11.90
N SER A 140 -3.34 12.80 11.83
CA SER A 140 -3.63 11.87 12.92
C SER A 140 -2.56 11.99 14.02
N LYS A 141 -2.96 12.52 15.18
CA LYS A 141 -2.06 12.87 16.30
C LYS A 141 -1.19 11.70 16.77
N VAL A 142 -1.66 10.47 16.68
CA VAL A 142 -0.91 9.27 17.11
C VAL A 142 0.44 9.10 16.39
N HIS A 143 0.62 9.77 15.25
CA HIS A 143 1.84 9.70 14.46
C HIS A 143 2.88 10.78 14.79
N PHE A 144 2.50 11.86 15.47
CA PHE A 144 3.43 12.97 15.73
C PHE A 144 3.36 13.56 17.16
N ASP A 145 2.29 13.31 17.90
CA ASP A 145 2.12 13.80 19.28
C ASP A 145 2.30 12.63 20.26
N ILE A 146 3.38 12.63 21.01
CA ILE A 146 3.70 11.59 21.99
C ILE A 146 2.63 11.47 23.08
N ASN A 147 1.85 12.53 23.33
CA ASN A 147 0.79 12.56 24.33
C ASN A 147 -0.55 12.01 23.80
N ALA A 148 -0.65 11.73 22.51
CA ALA A 148 -1.86 11.16 21.92
C ALA A 148 -2.11 9.69 22.30
N ARG A 149 -1.11 9.02 22.90
CA ARG A 149 -1.17 7.62 23.33
C ARG A 149 -0.72 7.47 24.79
N GLU A 150 -1.29 6.51 25.48
CA GLU A 150 -0.96 6.21 26.88
C GLU A 150 0.48 5.70 27.06
N ASP A 151 0.97 4.91 26.07
CA ASP A 151 2.34 4.36 26.08
C ASP A 151 3.43 5.39 25.72
N LYS A 152 3.05 6.65 25.45
CA LYS A 152 3.97 7.73 25.10
C LYS A 152 4.89 7.41 23.91
N LYS A 153 4.40 6.59 22.96
CA LYS A 153 5.12 6.25 21.73
C LYS A 153 4.38 6.79 20.52
N ARG A 154 5.10 7.26 19.51
CA ARG A 154 4.51 7.62 18.23
C ARG A 154 4.37 6.39 17.35
N LEU A 155 3.15 6.09 16.94
CA LEU A 155 2.88 5.02 15.99
C LEU A 155 3.39 5.44 14.61
N ILE A 156 4.18 4.58 13.97
CA ILE A 156 4.66 4.85 12.61
C ILE A 156 3.46 4.97 11.66
N TYR A 157 3.52 5.98 10.80
CA TYR A 157 2.53 6.23 9.77
C TYR A 157 2.50 5.07 8.76
N GLY A 158 1.31 4.53 8.49
CA GLY A 158 1.15 3.36 7.62
C GLY A 158 1.67 3.56 6.20
N GLY A 159 1.54 4.76 5.64
CA GLY A 159 2.11 5.10 4.34
C GLY A 159 3.64 5.04 4.32
N HIS A 160 4.30 5.36 5.43
CA HIS A 160 5.75 5.20 5.55
C HIS A 160 6.16 3.72 5.49
N ILE A 161 5.39 2.82 6.14
CA ILE A 161 5.65 1.37 6.07
C ILE A 161 5.43 0.83 4.66
N ILE A 162 4.38 1.25 3.95
CA ILE A 162 4.16 0.85 2.54
C ILE A 162 5.35 1.30 1.68
N SER A 163 5.79 2.55 1.83
CA SER A 163 6.93 3.10 1.08
C SER A 163 8.22 2.36 1.38
N LEU A 164 8.47 2.04 2.66
CA LEU A 164 9.66 1.32 3.09
C LEU A 164 9.70 -0.11 2.53
N VAL A 165 8.58 -0.84 2.64
CA VAL A 165 8.45 -2.19 2.10
C VAL A 165 8.63 -2.18 0.57
N ARG A 166 8.06 -1.18 -0.12
CA ARG A 166 8.27 -1.03 -1.57
C ARG A 166 9.71 -0.68 -1.93
N ALA A 167 10.38 0.16 -1.13
CA ALA A 167 11.80 0.48 -1.34
C ALA A 167 12.71 -0.74 -1.14
N LEU A 168 12.49 -1.52 -0.07
CA LEU A 168 13.24 -2.76 0.19
C LEU A 168 13.03 -3.79 -0.93
N SER A 169 11.86 -3.81 -1.54
CA SER A 169 11.55 -4.74 -2.64
C SER A 169 12.32 -4.44 -3.94
N PHE A 170 13.10 -3.35 -4.00
CA PHE A 170 13.98 -3.08 -5.14
C PHE A 170 14.91 -4.26 -5.42
N ASN A 171 15.48 -4.88 -4.40
CA ASN A 171 16.26 -6.12 -4.57
C ASN A 171 15.37 -7.26 -5.07
N GLY A 172 15.50 -7.62 -6.33
CA GLY A 172 14.73 -8.68 -7.01
C GLY A 172 13.49 -8.17 -7.78
N LEU A 173 13.12 -6.89 -7.63
CA LEU A 173 12.05 -6.23 -8.38
C LEU A 173 12.52 -4.88 -8.96
N GLU A 174 13.78 -4.80 -9.39
CA GLU A 174 14.46 -3.58 -9.86
C GLU A 174 13.71 -2.93 -11.03
N ASN A 175 13.15 -3.75 -11.92
CA ASN A 175 12.41 -3.30 -13.10
C ASN A 175 10.89 -3.13 -12.85
N ALA A 176 10.42 -3.32 -11.63
CA ALA A 176 9.04 -3.00 -11.24
C ALA A 176 8.90 -1.50 -11.00
N GLN A 177 8.27 -0.78 -11.94
CA GLN A 177 8.34 0.67 -12.00
C GLN A 177 7.15 1.36 -11.30
N LEU A 178 5.95 1.26 -11.83
CA LEU A 178 4.80 2.04 -11.41
C LEU A 178 3.71 1.15 -10.81
N ILE A 179 3.28 1.44 -9.58
CA ILE A 179 2.07 0.84 -9.02
C ILE A 179 0.86 1.43 -9.73
N VAL A 180 0.01 0.58 -10.30
CA VAL A 180 -1.21 0.98 -11.03
C VAL A 180 -2.49 0.52 -10.36
N GLY A 181 -2.39 -0.47 -9.46
CA GLY A 181 -3.54 -0.97 -8.73
C GLY A 181 -3.22 -1.41 -7.32
N ILE A 182 -4.13 -1.19 -6.38
CA ILE A 182 -4.06 -1.69 -5.00
C ILE A 182 -5.30 -2.53 -4.74
N ASN A 183 -5.11 -3.83 -4.56
CA ASN A 183 -6.17 -4.75 -4.22
C ASN A 183 -6.50 -4.73 -2.74
N GLY A 184 -5.46 -4.72 -1.90
CA GLY A 184 -5.62 -4.71 -0.46
C GLY A 184 -4.36 -4.32 0.27
N GLY A 185 -4.52 -3.92 1.53
CA GLY A 185 -3.40 -3.61 2.41
C GLY A 185 -3.84 -3.65 3.86
N THR A 186 -3.17 -4.49 4.64
CA THR A 186 -3.42 -4.64 6.08
C THR A 186 -2.17 -4.25 6.85
N HIS A 187 -2.28 -3.23 7.68
CA HIS A 187 -1.30 -2.95 8.74
C HIS A 187 -1.62 -3.87 9.92
N ALA A 188 -0.96 -5.02 9.97
CA ALA A 188 -1.31 -6.13 10.86
C ALA A 188 -0.94 -5.84 12.32
N ASN A 189 0.23 -5.28 12.56
CA ASN A 189 0.72 -4.94 13.89
C ASN A 189 1.33 -3.52 13.91
N PRO A 190 1.30 -2.86 15.09
CA PRO A 190 1.87 -1.51 15.24
C PRO A 190 3.39 -1.54 15.05
N THR A 191 3.92 -0.50 14.44
CA THR A 191 5.35 -0.29 14.21
C THR A 191 5.79 0.99 14.89
N PHE A 192 6.99 1.00 15.43
CA PHE A 192 7.58 2.12 16.16
C PHE A 192 8.99 2.42 15.63
N ALA A 193 9.55 3.57 15.98
CA ALA A 193 10.96 3.84 15.75
C ALA A 193 11.82 2.75 16.41
N GLU A 194 12.97 2.45 15.82
CA GLU A 194 13.90 1.38 16.18
C GLU A 194 13.44 -0.03 15.78
N ASP A 195 12.20 -0.22 15.31
CA ASP A 195 11.84 -1.46 14.64
C ASP A 195 12.61 -1.58 13.31
N THR A 196 13.21 -2.74 13.06
CA THR A 196 13.81 -3.06 11.75
C THR A 196 12.77 -3.78 10.89
N ILE A 197 12.57 -3.31 9.68
CA ILE A 197 11.62 -3.89 8.73
C ILE A 197 12.39 -4.63 7.64
N TYR A 198 12.00 -5.87 7.42
CA TYR A 198 12.39 -6.73 6.30
C TYR A 198 11.20 -6.90 5.37
N CYS A 199 11.46 -7.32 4.13
CA CYS A 199 10.41 -7.54 3.14
C CYS A 199 10.67 -8.80 2.32
N TRP A 200 9.59 -9.47 1.93
CA TRP A 200 9.57 -10.47 0.88
C TRP A 200 8.33 -10.29 0.02
N SER A 201 8.34 -10.78 -1.21
CA SER A 201 7.21 -10.69 -2.13
C SER A 201 6.88 -12.04 -2.75
N GLU A 202 5.61 -12.21 -3.13
CA GLU A 202 5.09 -13.32 -3.91
C GLU A 202 4.47 -12.79 -5.20
N VAL A 203 4.77 -13.42 -6.32
CA VAL A 203 4.13 -13.13 -7.61
C VAL A 203 2.80 -13.89 -7.66
N LEU A 204 1.68 -13.16 -7.53
CA LEU A 204 0.34 -13.77 -7.49
C LEU A 204 -0.23 -13.99 -8.89
N GLU A 205 -0.04 -13.02 -9.79
CA GLU A 205 -0.57 -13.04 -11.15
C GLU A 205 0.37 -12.30 -12.10
N LYS A 206 0.26 -12.60 -13.40
CA LYS A 206 1.01 -11.96 -14.48
C LYS A 206 0.05 -11.67 -15.64
N ILE A 207 0.15 -10.49 -16.23
CA ILE A 207 -0.62 -10.15 -17.44
C ILE A 207 0.24 -9.34 -18.42
N ASP A 208 0.21 -9.75 -19.69
CA ASP A 208 0.76 -8.99 -20.80
C ASP A 208 -0.29 -7.98 -21.26
N LEU A 209 0.04 -6.70 -21.18
CA LEU A 209 -0.89 -5.63 -21.57
C LEU A 209 -0.83 -5.32 -23.06
N ASN A 210 0.12 -5.93 -23.78
CA ASN A 210 0.30 -5.81 -25.23
C ASN A 210 0.40 -4.34 -25.74
N VAL A 211 0.95 -3.45 -24.93
CA VAL A 211 1.09 -2.04 -25.26
C VAL A 211 2.46 -1.52 -24.85
N ARG A 212 3.18 -0.87 -25.76
CA ARG A 212 4.43 -0.13 -25.49
C ARG A 212 5.47 -0.89 -24.64
N ASN A 213 5.60 -2.19 -24.88
CA ASN A 213 6.48 -3.10 -24.12
C ASN A 213 6.17 -3.15 -22.61
N ILE A 214 4.90 -2.97 -22.23
CA ILE A 214 4.45 -2.95 -20.84
C ILE A 214 3.66 -4.20 -20.52
N ALA A 215 4.00 -4.80 -19.40
CA ALA A 215 3.25 -5.86 -18.75
C ALA A 215 3.02 -5.52 -17.27
N ALA A 216 2.23 -6.31 -16.58
CA ALA A 216 1.95 -6.11 -15.15
C ALA A 216 2.14 -7.39 -14.34
N LEU A 217 2.66 -7.23 -13.12
CA LEU A 217 2.71 -8.24 -12.09
C LEU A 217 1.76 -7.86 -10.96
N ARG A 218 0.96 -8.81 -10.49
CA ARG A 218 0.30 -8.72 -9.20
C ARG A 218 1.22 -9.29 -8.15
N LEU A 219 1.57 -8.48 -7.19
CA LEU A 219 2.51 -8.81 -6.13
C LEU A 219 1.80 -8.74 -4.78
N ARG A 220 2.14 -9.69 -3.90
CA ARG A 220 1.92 -9.58 -2.48
C ARG A 220 3.25 -9.29 -1.81
N SER A 221 3.42 -8.09 -1.27
CA SER A 221 4.62 -7.74 -0.50
C SER A 221 4.31 -7.72 0.99
N VAL A 222 5.12 -8.42 1.77
CA VAL A 222 4.92 -8.58 3.22
C VAL A 222 6.09 -7.95 3.95
N GLY A 223 5.76 -6.99 4.84
CA GLY A 223 6.71 -6.37 5.75
C GLY A 223 6.72 -7.09 7.11
N THR A 224 7.90 -7.41 7.62
CA THR A 224 8.07 -8.09 8.91
C THR A 224 9.14 -7.42 9.77
N LYS A 225 9.01 -7.51 11.12
CA LYS A 225 10.03 -7.00 12.07
C LYS A 225 11.24 -7.92 12.23
N GLU A 226 11.14 -9.13 11.74
CA GLU A 226 12.20 -10.12 11.81
C GLU A 226 12.40 -10.75 10.45
N LYS A 227 13.61 -11.14 10.13
CA LYS A 227 13.91 -11.87 8.91
C LYS A 227 13.14 -13.19 8.90
N ASN A 228 12.18 -13.31 8.01
CA ASN A 228 11.23 -14.43 8.00
C ASN A 228 11.54 -15.41 6.87
N HIS A 229 12.45 -16.34 7.13
CA HIS A 229 12.83 -17.36 6.15
C HIS A 229 11.70 -18.35 5.80
N SER A 230 10.69 -18.49 6.65
CA SER A 230 9.53 -19.36 6.38
C SER A 230 8.48 -18.69 5.48
N MET A 231 8.57 -17.37 5.30
CA MET A 231 7.59 -16.55 4.57
C MET A 231 6.14 -16.75 5.05
N LYS A 232 5.98 -17.22 6.29
CA LYS A 232 4.69 -17.43 6.93
C LYS A 232 4.18 -16.09 7.49
N VAL A 233 2.93 -15.75 7.22
CA VAL A 233 2.31 -14.45 7.56
C VAL A 233 1.34 -14.58 8.74
N LYS A 234 0.68 -15.74 8.84
CA LYS A 234 -0.34 -16.04 9.84
C LYS A 234 -0.04 -17.33 10.59
N SER A 235 -0.47 -17.39 11.82
CA SER A 235 -0.52 -18.60 12.64
C SER A 235 -1.63 -19.54 12.16
N ASP A 236 -1.66 -20.75 12.71
CA ASP A 236 -2.62 -21.79 12.28
C ASP A 236 -4.07 -21.45 12.62
N ASP A 237 -4.29 -20.53 13.57
CA ASP A 237 -5.60 -19.98 13.92
C ASP A 237 -6.03 -18.79 13.02
N GLY A 238 -5.27 -18.49 11.97
CA GLY A 238 -5.56 -17.46 10.98
C GLY A 238 -5.21 -16.03 11.38
N ARG A 239 -4.65 -15.81 12.57
CA ARG A 239 -4.19 -14.48 13.01
C ARG A 239 -2.84 -14.14 12.42
N TYR A 240 -2.61 -12.86 12.13
CA TYR A 240 -1.28 -12.40 11.73
C TYR A 240 -0.25 -12.70 12.84
N LEU A 241 0.95 -13.13 12.42
CA LEU A 241 2.07 -13.27 13.32
C LEU A 241 2.43 -11.91 13.94
N PRO A 242 2.89 -11.85 15.21
CA PRO A 242 3.25 -10.58 15.84
C PRO A 242 4.32 -9.78 15.10
N THR A 243 5.17 -10.46 14.35
CA THR A 243 6.23 -9.86 13.53
C THR A 243 5.75 -9.30 12.20
N THR A 244 4.58 -9.70 11.70
CA THR A 244 4.01 -9.18 10.45
C THR A 244 3.47 -7.78 10.67
N VAL A 245 3.96 -6.78 9.94
CA VAL A 245 3.54 -5.38 10.05
C VAL A 245 2.69 -4.92 8.88
N LEU A 246 2.96 -5.45 7.69
CA LEU A 246 2.24 -5.12 6.46
C LEU A 246 2.00 -6.39 5.63
N ASP A 247 0.79 -6.53 5.11
CA ASP A 247 0.42 -7.49 4.07
C ASP A 247 -0.25 -6.70 2.94
N PHE A 248 0.42 -6.56 1.79
CA PHE A 248 0.07 -5.60 0.74
C PHE A 248 -0.03 -6.28 -0.61
N ASP A 249 -1.21 -6.25 -1.23
CA ASP A 249 -1.54 -6.82 -2.54
C ASP A 249 -1.77 -5.71 -3.55
N TYR A 250 -0.97 -5.68 -4.62
CA TYR A 250 -0.98 -4.60 -5.59
C TYR A 250 -0.51 -5.04 -6.98
N TRP A 251 -0.86 -4.25 -7.99
CA TRP A 251 -0.38 -4.37 -9.36
C TRP A 251 0.71 -3.37 -9.66
N VAL A 252 1.76 -3.81 -10.32
CA VAL A 252 2.90 -2.98 -10.74
C VAL A 252 3.25 -3.23 -12.20
N LEU A 253 3.56 -2.15 -12.92
CA LEU A 253 4.01 -2.24 -14.31
C LEU A 253 5.49 -2.58 -14.38
N VAL A 254 5.82 -3.46 -15.33
CA VAL A 254 7.18 -3.93 -15.62
C VAL A 254 7.42 -3.93 -17.12
N PRO A 255 8.68 -3.80 -17.61
CA PRO A 255 8.99 -4.10 -18.99
C PRO A 255 8.64 -5.55 -19.33
N ARG A 256 7.98 -5.75 -20.46
CA ARG A 256 7.62 -7.09 -20.96
C ARG A 256 8.88 -7.86 -21.33
N GLU A 257 9.76 -7.23 -22.09
CA GLU A 257 11.06 -7.76 -22.56
C GLU A 257 12.12 -6.66 -22.44
N LEU A 258 13.39 -7.07 -22.25
CA LEU A 258 14.53 -6.15 -22.12
C LEU A 258 15.48 -6.28 -23.32
#